data_b9d093cd489e4d5e5f6d2ca00d2b4fa2
#
_entry.id   b9d093cd489e4d5e5f6d2ca00d2b4fa2
#
_cell.length_a   1.000
_cell.length_b   1.000
_cell.length_c   1.000
_cell.angle_alpha   90.00
_cell.angle_beta   90.00
_cell.angle_gamma   90.00
#
_symmetry.space_group_name_H-M   'P 1'
#
loop_
_entity.id
_entity.type
_entity.pdbx_description
1 polymer ?
#
loop_
_entity_poly.entity_id
_entity_poly.type
_entity_poly.pdbx_seq_one_letter_code
_entity_poly.pdbx_strand_id
1 'polypeptide(L)'
;MSKPVVAIVGRPNVGKSTLFNVLAGDTISIVKDTPGVTRDRIYADCTWLDMNFTLIDTGGIEPDSSDIILSQMREQAEIAIATADVIIFIVDVRQGLVDSDSKVADILRKSKKPIVLAVNKVDSFQKFGNDVYEFYNLGIGDPVPVSAASRLGLGELLDEVAKHFGTFDTEEEEDDRPRIAIVGKPNVGKSSIINQLLGENRVIVSNIAGTTRDAVDTEIVHNGTEYVFIDTAGLRRKSKIKEELERYSIIRTVTAVERADVVVVVIDAEEGVTEQDAKIAGIAHERGKGIIVAVNKWDAIEKNDKTIYEYTNKIKNTLSFMPYAEYLFISAKTGQRMNKLFEVIDMVRENQTLRVATGVLNEIMSEAVALQQPPSDKGKRLRLYYITQVAVKPPTFVIFVNDKELTHFSYTRYLENKIREAFGFKGTSLKFIYRERSGKE
;
A
#
# COMPACT_ATOMS: atom_id res chain seq x y z
N MET A 1 -12.05 3.66 4.12
CA MET A 1 -11.14 3.49 5.27
C MET A 1 -9.83 2.91 4.79
N SER A 2 -8.68 3.45 5.22
CA SER A 2 -7.38 2.86 4.95
C SER A 2 -7.23 1.57 5.78
N LYS A 3 -6.60 0.54 5.22
CA LYS A 3 -6.31 -0.69 5.97
C LYS A 3 -5.31 -0.37 7.08
N PRO A 4 -5.52 -0.88 8.32
CA PRO A 4 -4.51 -0.80 9.36
C PRO A 4 -3.18 -1.45 8.93
N VAL A 5 -2.07 -0.88 9.38
CA VAL A 5 -0.72 -1.39 9.12
C VAL A 5 -0.17 -2.00 10.40
N VAL A 6 0.24 -3.27 10.34
CA VAL A 6 0.82 -4.02 11.46
C VAL A 6 2.28 -4.33 11.14
N ALA A 7 3.21 -3.89 11.98
CA ALA A 7 4.64 -4.17 11.79
C ALA A 7 5.15 -5.20 12.80
N ILE A 8 5.98 -6.14 12.34
CA ILE A 8 6.67 -7.11 13.18
C ILE A 8 8.07 -6.59 13.50
N VAL A 9 8.39 -6.46 14.79
CA VAL A 9 9.68 -5.99 15.30
C VAL A 9 10.26 -7.02 16.27
N GLY A 10 11.57 -7.21 16.26
CA GLY A 10 12.24 -8.12 17.19
C GLY A 10 13.68 -8.41 16.74
N ARG A 11 14.45 -9.09 17.60
CA ARG A 11 15.83 -9.49 17.31
C ARG A 11 15.96 -10.38 16.08
N PRO A 12 17.15 -10.52 15.48
CA PRO A 12 17.44 -11.61 14.56
C PRO A 12 17.13 -12.97 15.20
N ASN A 13 16.68 -13.91 14.37
CA ASN A 13 16.43 -15.32 14.75
C ASN A 13 15.35 -15.58 15.81
N VAL A 14 14.54 -14.59 16.22
CA VAL A 14 13.37 -14.82 17.09
C VAL A 14 12.17 -15.39 16.33
N GLY A 15 12.22 -15.42 14.98
CA GLY A 15 11.18 -16.00 14.14
C GLY A 15 10.25 -14.99 13.45
N LYS A 16 10.68 -13.73 13.27
CA LYS A 16 9.90 -12.69 12.56
C LYS A 16 9.41 -13.15 11.20
N SER A 17 10.34 -13.55 10.32
CA SER A 17 10.00 -13.95 8.95
C SER A 17 9.19 -15.27 8.93
N THR A 18 9.36 -16.14 9.92
CA THR A 18 8.52 -17.34 10.08
C THR A 18 7.10 -16.92 10.43
N LEU A 19 6.93 -16.02 11.41
CA LEU A 19 5.62 -15.49 11.80
C LEU A 19 4.96 -14.77 10.62
N PHE A 20 5.70 -13.89 9.95
CA PHE A 20 5.24 -13.19 8.76
C PHE A 20 4.75 -14.16 7.68
N ASN A 21 5.55 -15.16 7.31
CA ASN A 21 5.21 -16.12 6.26
C ASN A 21 3.98 -16.96 6.62
N VAL A 22 3.82 -17.35 7.89
CA VAL A 22 2.66 -18.12 8.35
C VAL A 22 1.40 -17.26 8.33
N LEU A 23 1.45 -16.05 8.88
CA LEU A 23 0.31 -15.13 8.87
C LEU A 23 -0.07 -14.73 7.44
N ALA A 24 0.91 -14.47 6.59
CA ALA A 24 0.69 -14.18 5.17
C ALA A 24 0.16 -15.40 4.40
N GLY A 25 0.60 -16.62 4.73
CA GLY A 25 0.21 -17.85 4.04
C GLY A 25 -1.19 -18.35 4.37
N ASP A 26 -1.65 -18.16 5.59
CA ASP A 26 -2.96 -18.64 6.07
C ASP A 26 -4.12 -17.69 5.72
N THR A 27 -3.79 -16.43 5.38
CA THR A 27 -4.77 -15.36 5.18
C THR A 27 -4.77 -14.78 3.76
N ILE A 28 -3.96 -15.34 2.83
CA ILE A 28 -3.87 -14.81 1.46
C ILE A 28 -5.18 -15.06 0.71
N SER A 29 -5.97 -14.02 0.52
CA SER A 29 -6.86 -13.97 -0.63
C SER A 29 -5.98 -13.91 -1.89
N ILE A 30 -6.30 -14.75 -2.86
CA ILE A 30 -5.60 -15.00 -4.12
C ILE A 30 -5.20 -13.67 -4.78
N VAL A 31 -3.97 -13.22 -4.57
CA VAL A 31 -3.37 -12.14 -5.36
C VAL A 31 -2.95 -12.76 -6.68
N LYS A 32 -3.60 -12.35 -7.77
CA LYS A 32 -3.21 -12.75 -9.14
C LYS A 32 -1.80 -12.26 -9.40
N ASP A 33 -0.95 -13.14 -9.95
CA ASP A 33 0.38 -12.78 -10.43
C ASP A 33 0.26 -11.66 -11.48
N THR A 34 0.65 -10.45 -11.12
CA THR A 34 0.73 -9.32 -12.05
C THR A 34 2.13 -9.34 -12.65
N PRO A 35 2.28 -9.52 -13.98
CA PRO A 35 3.58 -9.52 -14.64
C PRO A 35 4.30 -8.18 -14.39
N GLY A 36 5.53 -8.24 -13.89
CA GLY A 36 6.36 -7.06 -13.61
C GLY A 36 6.41 -6.63 -12.14
N VAL A 37 5.58 -7.22 -11.25
CA VAL A 37 5.65 -6.99 -9.80
C VAL A 37 6.33 -8.19 -9.14
N THR A 38 7.56 -7.99 -8.66
CA THR A 38 8.26 -9.02 -7.87
C THR A 38 7.65 -9.09 -6.48
N ARG A 39 7.36 -10.30 -5.98
CA ARG A 39 6.97 -10.56 -4.59
C ARG A 39 8.14 -10.23 -3.66
N ASP A 40 8.27 -8.97 -3.28
CA ASP A 40 9.10 -8.63 -2.13
C ASP A 40 8.37 -9.13 -0.88
N ARG A 41 9.00 -10.02 -0.12
CA ARG A 41 8.47 -10.62 1.13
C ARG A 41 8.48 -9.63 2.31
N ILE A 42 8.30 -8.34 2.05
CA ILE A 42 8.39 -7.29 3.06
C ILE A 42 7.02 -6.93 3.62
N TYR A 43 5.96 -7.11 2.83
CA TYR A 43 4.58 -6.82 3.22
C TYR A 43 3.61 -7.87 2.66
N ALA A 44 2.49 -8.05 3.35
CA ALA A 44 1.41 -8.94 2.91
C ALA A 44 0.05 -8.40 3.35
N ASP A 45 -0.99 -8.65 2.55
CA ASP A 45 -2.37 -8.43 2.98
C ASP A 45 -2.84 -9.61 3.80
N CYS A 46 -3.35 -9.32 4.98
CA CYS A 46 -3.89 -10.29 5.92
C CYS A 46 -5.37 -9.99 6.20
N THR A 47 -6.15 -11.05 6.47
CA THR A 47 -7.54 -10.94 6.89
C THR A 47 -7.74 -11.77 8.16
N TRP A 48 -8.35 -11.18 9.18
CA TRP A 48 -8.72 -11.84 10.43
C TRP A 48 -10.10 -11.37 10.87
N LEU A 49 -11.06 -12.28 11.10
CA LEU A 49 -12.42 -11.97 11.54
C LEU A 49 -13.07 -10.81 10.76
N ASP A 50 -13.06 -10.90 9.42
CA ASP A 50 -13.56 -9.86 8.49
C ASP A 50 -12.79 -8.52 8.48
N MET A 51 -11.75 -8.39 9.29
CA MET A 51 -10.86 -7.22 9.31
C MET A 51 -9.67 -7.45 8.38
N ASN A 52 -9.44 -6.50 7.47
CA ASN A 52 -8.32 -6.51 6.55
C ASN A 52 -7.23 -5.57 7.04
N PHE A 53 -5.98 -6.03 7.06
CA PHE A 53 -4.82 -5.22 7.44
C PHE A 53 -3.60 -5.57 6.59
N THR A 54 -2.62 -4.67 6.56
CA THR A 54 -1.34 -4.89 5.90
C THR A 54 -0.29 -5.25 6.93
N LEU A 55 0.30 -6.44 6.80
CA LEU A 55 1.40 -6.91 7.65
C LEU A 55 2.74 -6.53 7.01
N ILE A 56 3.69 -6.03 7.82
CA ILE A 56 5.03 -5.63 7.38
C ILE A 56 6.09 -6.38 8.21
N ASP A 57 7.03 -7.05 7.52
CA ASP A 57 8.24 -7.58 8.15
C ASP A 57 9.35 -6.52 8.13
N THR A 58 9.68 -5.95 9.29
CA THR A 58 10.78 -5.00 9.41
C THR A 58 12.15 -5.67 9.47
N GLY A 59 12.20 -6.99 9.59
CA GLY A 59 13.41 -7.78 9.77
C GLY A 59 13.79 -8.56 8.51
N GLY A 60 14.76 -8.15 7.79
CA GLY A 60 15.22 -8.90 6.61
C GLY A 60 16.72 -8.73 6.32
N ILE A 61 17.50 -8.21 7.27
CA ILE A 61 18.94 -8.04 7.19
C ILE A 61 19.54 -8.81 8.36
N GLU A 62 20.30 -9.86 8.08
CA GLU A 62 21.11 -10.56 9.08
C GLU A 62 22.47 -9.87 9.17
N PRO A 63 22.88 -9.38 10.34
CA PRO A 63 24.18 -8.73 10.52
C PRO A 63 25.27 -9.74 10.88
N ASP A 64 26.47 -9.48 10.38
CA ASP A 64 27.66 -10.29 10.66
C ASP A 64 28.36 -9.95 12.01
N SER A 65 27.90 -8.95 12.76
CA SER A 65 28.50 -8.55 14.04
C SER A 65 27.52 -8.04 15.10
N SER A 66 27.85 -8.25 16.39
CA SER A 66 26.99 -7.95 17.54
C SER A 66 26.71 -6.45 17.77
N ASP A 67 27.61 -5.56 17.42
CA ASP A 67 27.42 -4.10 17.56
C ASP A 67 26.44 -3.53 16.52
N ILE A 68 26.35 -4.20 15.38
CA ILE A 68 25.41 -3.85 14.29
C ILE A 68 23.97 -4.30 14.65
N ILE A 69 23.81 -5.38 15.43
CA ILE A 69 22.49 -5.91 15.82
C ILE A 69 21.64 -4.87 16.55
N LEU A 70 22.20 -4.16 17.51
CA LEU A 70 21.46 -3.20 18.33
C LEU A 70 21.04 -1.96 17.51
N SER A 71 21.91 -1.49 16.60
CA SER A 71 21.59 -0.35 15.73
C SER A 71 20.47 -0.69 14.76
N GLN A 72 20.48 -1.90 14.19
CA GLN A 72 19.45 -2.38 13.28
C GLN A 72 18.09 -2.62 13.98
N MET A 73 18.11 -3.18 15.19
CA MET A 73 16.90 -3.35 15.99
C MET A 73 16.26 -2.00 16.34
N ARG A 74 17.10 -1.01 16.66
CA ARG A 74 16.64 0.36 16.90
C ARG A 74 16.01 0.95 15.64
N GLU A 75 16.64 0.78 14.50
CA GLU A 75 16.14 1.25 13.22
C GLU A 75 14.82 0.55 12.84
N GLN A 76 14.71 -0.78 13.01
CA GLN A 76 13.46 -1.52 12.83
C GLN A 76 12.33 -0.98 13.72
N ALA A 77 12.62 -0.68 14.99
CA ALA A 77 11.67 -0.10 15.91
C ALA A 77 11.23 1.31 15.47
N GLU A 78 12.18 2.16 15.04
CA GLU A 78 11.90 3.50 14.54
C GLU A 78 11.05 3.46 13.25
N ILE A 79 11.31 2.50 12.34
CA ILE A 79 10.48 2.27 11.15
C ILE A 79 9.07 1.86 11.54
N ALA A 80 8.92 0.86 12.41
CA ALA A 80 7.62 0.39 12.86
C ALA A 80 6.81 1.51 13.54
N ILE A 81 7.45 2.30 14.40
CA ILE A 81 6.83 3.46 15.06
C ILE A 81 6.35 4.49 14.05
N ALA A 82 7.13 4.74 13.00
CA ALA A 82 6.79 5.74 11.99
C ALA A 82 5.70 5.26 11.01
N THR A 83 5.54 3.95 10.81
CA THR A 83 4.73 3.42 9.71
C THR A 83 3.54 2.58 10.15
N ALA A 84 3.60 1.90 11.30
CA ALA A 84 2.55 0.99 11.74
C ALA A 84 1.51 1.65 12.63
N ASP A 85 0.29 1.13 12.56
CA ASP A 85 -0.80 1.44 13.48
C ASP A 85 -0.72 0.57 14.73
N VAL A 86 -0.29 -0.70 14.58
CA VAL A 86 -0.05 -1.66 15.66
C VAL A 86 1.31 -2.32 15.45
N ILE A 87 2.05 -2.57 16.53
CA ILE A 87 3.36 -3.20 16.49
C ILE A 87 3.29 -4.56 17.19
N ILE A 88 3.65 -5.63 16.50
CA ILE A 88 3.93 -6.93 17.11
C ILE A 88 5.40 -6.96 17.49
N PHE A 89 5.69 -6.94 18.80
CA PHE A 89 7.05 -7.13 19.29
C PHE A 89 7.27 -8.61 19.64
N ILE A 90 8.13 -9.28 18.86
CA ILE A 90 8.36 -10.71 18.98
C ILE A 90 9.69 -10.99 19.70
N VAL A 91 9.64 -11.88 20.70
CA VAL A 91 10.78 -12.36 21.50
C VAL A 91 10.84 -13.89 21.51
N ASP A 92 11.95 -14.47 21.95
CA ASP A 92 12.20 -15.93 21.92
C ASP A 92 12.24 -16.50 23.36
N VAL A 93 11.27 -17.35 23.71
CA VAL A 93 11.18 -17.98 25.05
C VAL A 93 12.40 -18.83 25.37
N ARG A 94 13.02 -19.47 24.36
CA ARG A 94 14.16 -20.38 24.58
C ARG A 94 15.44 -19.67 24.98
N GLN A 95 15.56 -18.40 24.61
CA GLN A 95 16.72 -17.56 24.96
C GLN A 95 16.49 -16.73 26.22
N GLY A 96 15.23 -16.67 26.69
CA GLY A 96 14.82 -15.82 27.79
C GLY A 96 14.92 -14.34 27.45
N LEU A 97 14.74 -13.50 28.46
CA LEU A 97 14.83 -12.05 28.35
C LEU A 97 16.30 -11.62 28.25
N VAL A 98 16.63 -10.85 27.22
CA VAL A 98 17.99 -10.32 27.02
C VAL A 98 17.98 -8.78 26.96
N ASP A 99 19.12 -8.15 27.25
CA ASP A 99 19.27 -6.68 27.31
C ASP A 99 18.80 -5.97 26.02
N SER A 100 19.01 -6.60 24.87
CA SER A 100 18.58 -6.02 23.59
C SER A 100 17.07 -5.94 23.45
N ASP A 101 16.31 -6.93 23.99
CA ASP A 101 14.86 -6.89 24.02
C ASP A 101 14.36 -5.74 24.91
N SER A 102 14.99 -5.56 26.07
CA SER A 102 14.67 -4.46 27.00
C SER A 102 14.91 -3.08 26.38
N LYS A 103 16.02 -2.91 25.66
CA LYS A 103 16.34 -1.64 24.97
C LYS A 103 15.34 -1.31 23.86
N VAL A 104 14.90 -2.31 23.09
CA VAL A 104 13.86 -2.11 22.07
C VAL A 104 12.50 -1.82 22.71
N ALA A 105 12.13 -2.55 23.77
CA ALA A 105 10.93 -2.31 24.54
C ALA A 105 10.87 -0.86 25.05
N ASP A 106 12.00 -0.31 25.54
CA ASP A 106 12.10 1.09 25.99
C ASP A 106 11.80 2.11 24.86
N ILE A 107 12.25 1.83 23.64
CA ILE A 107 11.99 2.67 22.46
C ILE A 107 10.51 2.58 22.09
N LEU A 108 9.96 1.36 22.03
CA LEU A 108 8.57 1.11 21.67
C LEU A 108 7.61 1.74 22.67
N ARG A 109 7.85 1.61 23.99
CA ARG A 109 7.02 2.23 25.04
C ARG A 109 6.90 3.75 24.92
N LYS A 110 7.99 4.42 24.52
CA LYS A 110 8.01 5.88 24.32
C LYS A 110 7.18 6.34 23.13
N SER A 111 6.87 5.46 22.20
CA SER A 111 6.14 5.81 20.97
C SER A 111 4.64 6.03 21.19
N LYS A 112 4.08 5.52 22.29
CA LYS A 112 2.62 5.49 22.57
C LYS A 112 1.79 4.71 21.52
N LYS A 113 2.42 4.01 20.57
CA LYS A 113 1.72 3.12 19.64
C LYS A 113 1.24 1.86 20.38
N PRO A 114 0.10 1.26 19.97
CA PRO A 114 -0.31 -0.05 20.46
C PRO A 114 0.77 -1.10 20.17
N ILE A 115 1.14 -1.87 21.19
CA ILE A 115 2.16 -2.92 21.07
C ILE A 115 1.56 -4.23 21.58
N VAL A 116 1.68 -5.30 20.80
CA VAL A 116 1.33 -6.65 21.21
C VAL A 116 2.62 -7.45 21.37
N LEU A 117 2.86 -7.98 22.58
CA LEU A 117 4.05 -8.75 22.89
C LEU A 117 3.84 -10.24 22.53
N ALA A 118 4.52 -10.73 21.49
CA ALA A 118 4.49 -12.11 21.08
C ALA A 118 5.72 -12.87 21.62
N VAL A 119 5.53 -13.84 22.50
CA VAL A 119 6.59 -14.72 22.99
C VAL A 119 6.60 -15.98 22.13
N ASN A 120 7.57 -16.06 21.20
CA ASN A 120 7.63 -17.10 20.19
C ASN A 120 8.45 -18.32 20.66
N LYS A 121 8.31 -19.43 19.89
CA LYS A 121 8.92 -20.73 20.09
C LYS A 121 8.39 -21.48 21.32
N VAL A 122 7.17 -21.15 21.77
CA VAL A 122 6.43 -21.88 22.80
C VAL A 122 5.76 -23.10 22.15
N ASP A 123 6.56 -24.09 21.79
CA ASP A 123 6.06 -25.31 21.11
C ASP A 123 5.30 -26.24 22.07
N SER A 124 5.48 -26.07 23.39
CA SER A 124 4.76 -26.77 24.43
C SER A 124 4.54 -25.84 25.61
N PHE A 125 3.29 -25.58 25.89
CA PHE A 125 2.91 -24.74 27.05
C PHE A 125 3.31 -25.37 28.38
N GLN A 126 3.28 -26.71 28.50
CA GLN A 126 3.72 -27.43 29.69
C GLN A 126 5.20 -27.20 29.99
N LYS A 127 6.02 -27.02 28.96
CA LYS A 127 7.48 -26.85 29.13
C LYS A 127 7.87 -25.42 29.34
N PHE A 128 7.25 -24.47 28.62
CA PHE A 128 7.67 -23.08 28.54
C PHE A 128 6.67 -22.10 29.18
N GLY A 129 5.52 -22.57 29.68
CA GLY A 129 4.47 -21.69 30.18
C GLY A 129 4.92 -20.77 31.31
N ASN A 130 5.80 -21.27 32.21
CA ASN A 130 6.34 -20.45 33.29
C ASN A 130 7.39 -19.42 32.78
N ASP A 131 8.13 -19.77 31.74
CA ASP A 131 9.19 -18.91 31.19
C ASP A 131 8.58 -17.69 30.44
N VAL A 132 7.34 -17.81 29.96
CA VAL A 132 6.58 -16.70 29.34
C VAL A 132 6.40 -15.54 30.30
N TYR A 133 6.22 -15.80 31.60
CA TYR A 133 6.01 -14.76 32.61
C TYR A 133 7.21 -13.84 32.84
N GLU A 134 8.43 -14.29 32.47
CA GLU A 134 9.63 -13.44 32.55
C GLU A 134 9.49 -12.18 31.69
N PHE A 135 8.76 -12.26 30.56
CA PHE A 135 8.61 -11.17 29.62
C PHE A 135 7.67 -10.06 30.08
N TYR A 136 6.93 -10.22 31.19
CA TYR A 136 6.25 -9.10 31.84
C TYR A 136 7.21 -8.00 32.28
N ASN A 137 8.49 -8.34 32.51
CA ASN A 137 9.53 -7.35 32.86
C ASN A 137 9.78 -6.33 31.73
N LEU A 138 9.34 -6.60 30.50
CA LEU A 138 9.40 -5.64 29.41
C LEU A 138 8.41 -4.47 29.57
N GLY A 139 7.35 -4.63 30.36
CA GLY A 139 6.37 -3.56 30.67
C GLY A 139 5.63 -3.06 29.43
N ILE A 140 5.30 -3.94 28.48
CA ILE A 140 4.58 -3.61 27.24
C ILE A 140 3.24 -4.33 27.08
N GLY A 141 2.66 -4.79 28.16
CA GLY A 141 1.39 -5.53 28.18
C GLY A 141 1.57 -7.02 28.43
N ASP A 142 0.50 -7.77 28.23
CA ASP A 142 0.47 -9.21 28.47
C ASP A 142 1.21 -9.97 27.38
N PRO A 143 2.16 -10.86 27.71
CA PRO A 143 2.86 -11.66 26.75
C PRO A 143 1.94 -12.75 26.17
N VAL A 144 1.79 -12.77 24.83
CA VAL A 144 1.02 -13.78 24.12
C VAL A 144 1.95 -14.92 23.69
N PRO A 145 1.79 -16.14 24.25
CA PRO A 145 2.61 -17.29 23.88
C PRO A 145 2.23 -17.80 22.49
N VAL A 146 3.21 -17.87 21.58
CA VAL A 146 3.02 -18.35 20.21
C VAL A 146 4.12 -19.34 19.80
N SER A 147 3.82 -20.19 18.85
CA SER A 147 4.82 -20.93 18.07
C SER A 147 4.53 -20.75 16.59
N ALA A 148 5.26 -19.84 15.96
CA ALA A 148 5.11 -19.57 14.54
C ALA A 148 5.36 -20.84 13.69
N ALA A 149 6.36 -21.63 14.04
CA ALA A 149 6.69 -22.87 13.32
C ALA A 149 5.59 -23.95 13.43
N SER A 150 4.98 -24.08 14.61
CA SER A 150 3.93 -25.07 14.90
C SER A 150 2.51 -24.51 14.74
N ARG A 151 2.37 -23.23 14.38
CA ARG A 151 1.09 -22.51 14.23
C ARG A 151 0.22 -22.49 15.48
N LEU A 152 0.84 -22.48 16.66
CA LEU A 152 0.14 -22.41 17.94
C LEU A 152 0.04 -20.97 18.45
N GLY A 153 -1.09 -20.61 19.06
CA GLY A 153 -1.31 -19.30 19.68
C GLY A 153 -1.48 -18.15 18.68
N LEU A 154 -1.58 -18.44 17.36
CA LEU A 154 -1.69 -17.36 16.33
C LEU A 154 -3.06 -16.70 16.35
N GLY A 155 -4.13 -17.42 16.69
CA GLY A 155 -5.47 -16.89 16.83
C GLY A 155 -5.52 -15.85 17.95
N GLU A 156 -5.01 -16.20 19.13
CA GLU A 156 -4.94 -15.30 20.29
C GLU A 156 -4.09 -14.06 20.00
N LEU A 157 -2.97 -14.23 19.27
CA LEU A 157 -2.14 -13.11 18.83
C LEU A 157 -2.91 -12.16 17.91
N LEU A 158 -3.63 -12.69 16.91
CA LEU A 158 -4.40 -11.90 15.97
C LEU A 158 -5.64 -11.26 16.62
N ASP A 159 -6.28 -11.93 17.59
CA ASP A 159 -7.36 -11.35 18.40
C ASP A 159 -6.85 -10.16 19.22
N GLU A 160 -5.65 -10.26 19.79
CA GLU A 160 -5.04 -9.16 20.55
C GLU A 160 -4.69 -7.99 19.63
N VAL A 161 -4.14 -8.25 18.46
CA VAL A 161 -3.88 -7.22 17.44
C VAL A 161 -5.19 -6.56 16.98
N ALA A 162 -6.23 -7.35 16.74
CA ALA A 162 -7.52 -6.89 16.24
C ALA A 162 -8.25 -5.97 17.24
N LYS A 163 -8.07 -6.15 18.55
CA LYS A 163 -8.62 -5.23 19.58
C LYS A 163 -8.18 -3.79 19.37
N HIS A 164 -7.00 -3.60 18.81
CA HIS A 164 -6.48 -2.27 18.54
C HIS A 164 -7.02 -1.67 17.23
N PHE A 165 -7.66 -2.44 16.34
CA PHE A 165 -8.28 -1.91 15.14
C PHE A 165 -9.60 -1.18 15.42
N GLY A 166 -10.37 -1.59 16.45
CA GLY A 166 -11.66 -0.97 16.82
C GLY A 166 -11.53 0.42 17.44
N THR A 167 -10.35 0.86 17.88
CA THR A 167 -10.11 2.23 18.34
C THR A 167 -10.02 3.24 17.20
N PHE A 168 -10.05 2.77 15.96
CA PHE A 168 -10.02 3.59 14.74
C PHE A 168 -11.43 3.95 14.23
N ASP A 169 -12.50 3.41 14.84
CA ASP A 169 -13.91 3.59 14.40
C ASP A 169 -14.71 4.66 15.17
N THR A 170 -14.10 5.41 16.12
CA THR A 170 -14.81 6.48 16.83
C THR A 170 -14.80 7.77 16.02
N GLU A 171 -15.93 8.07 15.35
CA GLU A 171 -16.40 9.41 14.96
C GLU A 171 -15.34 10.36 14.36
N GLU A 172 -14.51 9.90 13.44
CA GLU A 172 -13.92 10.84 12.50
C GLU A 172 -15.03 11.18 11.49
N GLU A 173 -15.48 12.44 11.48
CA GLU A 173 -16.16 13.04 10.32
C GLU A 173 -15.41 12.55 9.08
N GLU A 174 -16.13 12.01 8.09
CA GLU A 174 -15.50 11.53 6.85
C GLU A 174 -14.68 12.68 6.27
N ASP A 175 -13.38 12.67 6.51
CA ASP A 175 -12.46 13.65 5.96
C ASP A 175 -12.38 13.42 4.44
N ASP A 176 -13.22 14.13 3.71
CA ASP A 176 -13.33 14.03 2.26
C ASP A 176 -12.20 14.78 1.52
N ARG A 177 -11.22 15.33 2.27
CA ARG A 177 -10.06 15.98 1.67
C ARG A 177 -9.21 14.97 0.87
N PRO A 178 -8.75 15.32 -0.34
CA PRO A 178 -7.86 14.49 -1.12
C PRO A 178 -6.57 14.15 -0.36
N ARG A 179 -6.29 12.86 -0.20
CA ARG A 179 -5.05 12.38 0.41
C ARG A 179 -4.08 11.93 -0.69
N ILE A 180 -2.90 12.56 -0.76
CA ILE A 180 -1.93 12.38 -1.84
C ILE A 180 -0.63 11.83 -1.29
N ALA A 181 -0.13 10.71 -1.86
CA ALA A 181 1.21 10.23 -1.62
C ALA A 181 2.12 10.57 -2.81
N ILE A 182 3.32 11.12 -2.53
CA ILE A 182 4.37 11.30 -3.53
C ILE A 182 5.43 10.23 -3.32
N VAL A 183 5.51 9.29 -4.25
CA VAL A 183 6.39 8.12 -4.17
C VAL A 183 7.38 8.08 -5.35
N GLY A 184 8.42 7.31 -5.24
CA GLY A 184 9.45 7.18 -6.28
C GLY A 184 10.82 6.90 -5.68
N LYS A 185 11.80 6.59 -6.49
CA LYS A 185 13.18 6.32 -6.10
C LYS A 185 13.82 7.49 -5.31
N PRO A 186 14.91 7.25 -4.59
CA PRO A 186 15.73 8.33 -4.05
C PRO A 186 16.20 9.29 -5.18
N ASN A 187 16.32 10.58 -4.87
CA ASN A 187 16.86 11.63 -5.75
C ASN A 187 16.04 11.97 -7.02
N VAL A 188 14.86 11.40 -7.25
CA VAL A 188 13.97 11.80 -8.37
C VAL A 188 13.32 13.17 -8.18
N GLY A 189 13.51 13.81 -7.01
CA GLY A 189 13.02 15.16 -6.75
C GLY A 189 11.69 15.25 -5.97
N LYS A 190 11.28 14.20 -5.24
CA LYS A 190 10.06 14.22 -4.40
C LYS A 190 10.02 15.41 -3.43
N SER A 191 11.09 15.59 -2.67
CA SER A 191 11.21 16.72 -1.72
C SER A 191 11.18 18.09 -2.42
N SER A 192 11.74 18.17 -3.63
CA SER A 192 11.70 19.39 -4.42
C SER A 192 10.29 19.71 -4.90
N ILE A 193 9.52 18.68 -5.28
CA ILE A 193 8.10 18.84 -5.65
C ILE A 193 7.32 19.40 -4.45
N ILE A 194 7.45 18.78 -3.28
CA ILE A 194 6.76 19.26 -2.07
C ILE A 194 7.17 20.71 -1.73
N ASN A 195 8.46 21.02 -1.77
CA ASN A 195 8.95 22.37 -1.46
C ASN A 195 8.40 23.41 -2.46
N GLN A 196 8.32 23.07 -3.74
CA GLN A 196 7.76 23.96 -4.77
C GLN A 196 6.25 24.19 -4.54
N LEU A 197 5.49 23.11 -4.24
CA LEU A 197 4.06 23.22 -3.91
C LEU A 197 3.82 24.08 -2.66
N LEU A 198 4.68 23.97 -1.65
CA LEU A 198 4.63 24.77 -0.43
C LEU A 198 4.99 26.24 -0.68
N GLY A 199 5.91 26.51 -1.60
CA GLY A 199 6.33 27.87 -1.97
C GLY A 199 5.28 28.64 -2.78
N GLU A 200 4.46 27.93 -3.56
CA GLU A 200 3.44 28.54 -4.44
C GLU A 200 2.04 28.61 -3.79
N ASN A 201 1.78 27.82 -2.74
CA ASN A 201 0.45 27.67 -2.17
C ASN A 201 0.42 28.06 -0.68
N ARG A 202 -0.79 28.34 -0.18
CA ARG A 202 -0.99 28.63 1.24
C ARG A 202 -0.90 27.33 2.05
N VAL A 203 0.05 27.26 2.98
CA VAL A 203 0.20 26.15 3.92
C VAL A 203 -0.67 26.40 5.12
N ILE A 204 -1.55 25.47 5.47
CA ILE A 204 -2.22 25.48 6.77
C ILE A 204 -1.34 24.64 7.70
N VAL A 205 -0.70 25.30 8.65
CA VAL A 205 -0.06 24.60 9.77
C VAL A 205 -1.18 24.33 10.80
N SER A 206 -1.78 23.17 10.74
CA SER A 206 -2.74 22.74 11.75
C SER A 206 -2.00 22.46 13.06
N ASN A 207 -2.09 23.40 14.00
CA ASN A 207 -1.63 23.23 15.38
C ASN A 207 -2.77 22.71 16.30
N ILE A 208 -3.77 22.04 15.75
CA ILE A 208 -4.84 21.47 16.56
C ILE A 208 -4.31 20.18 17.20
N ALA A 209 -3.94 20.31 18.47
CA ALA A 209 -3.59 19.15 19.30
C ALA A 209 -4.86 18.29 19.47
N GLY A 210 -4.87 17.12 18.81
CA GLY A 210 -5.96 16.15 18.90
C GLY A 210 -6.41 15.53 17.59
N THR A 211 -6.14 16.14 16.42
CA THR A 211 -6.49 15.59 15.09
C THR A 211 -5.31 14.98 14.35
N THR A 212 -4.12 15.00 14.94
CA THR A 212 -2.89 14.52 14.32
C THR A 212 -2.59 13.09 14.76
N ARG A 213 -3.10 12.11 14.05
CA ARG A 213 -2.53 10.75 14.09
C ARG A 213 -1.08 10.73 13.61
N ASP A 214 -0.66 11.72 12.80
CA ASP A 214 0.72 11.75 12.28
C ASP A 214 1.24 13.19 12.12
N ALA A 215 2.23 13.56 12.91
CA ALA A 215 3.02 14.80 12.77
C ALA A 215 3.86 14.88 11.47
N VAL A 216 3.50 14.08 10.45
CA VAL A 216 4.29 13.77 9.25
C VAL A 216 3.61 14.27 7.98
N ASP A 217 2.30 14.54 8.01
CA ASP A 217 1.52 14.99 6.87
C ASP A 217 1.55 16.51 6.70
N THR A 218 1.29 16.99 5.49
CA THR A 218 1.25 18.44 5.19
C THR A 218 -0.03 18.80 4.48
N GLU A 219 -0.75 19.78 5.02
CA GLU A 219 -1.96 20.33 4.43
C GLU A 219 -1.62 21.49 3.52
N ILE A 220 -2.09 21.46 2.29
CA ILE A 220 -1.87 22.50 1.26
C ILE A 220 -3.23 22.95 0.74
N VAL A 221 -3.47 24.26 0.70
CA VAL A 221 -4.65 24.84 0.07
C VAL A 221 -4.28 25.36 -1.31
N HIS A 222 -4.94 24.85 -2.33
CA HIS A 222 -4.83 25.33 -3.71
C HIS A 222 -6.21 25.68 -4.26
N ASN A 223 -6.39 26.90 -4.72
CA ASN A 223 -7.66 27.42 -5.27
C ASN A 223 -8.89 27.18 -4.37
N GLY A 224 -8.71 27.19 -3.04
CA GLY A 224 -9.78 26.98 -2.06
C GLY A 224 -10.06 25.53 -1.70
N THR A 225 -9.42 24.55 -2.35
CA THR A 225 -9.48 23.12 -2.00
C THR A 225 -8.31 22.76 -1.09
N GLU A 226 -8.61 22.02 -0.02
CA GLU A 226 -7.60 21.52 0.92
C GLU A 226 -7.14 20.11 0.50
N TYR A 227 -5.83 19.92 0.42
CA TYR A 227 -5.18 18.65 0.07
C TYR A 227 -4.28 18.20 1.21
N VAL A 228 -4.26 16.90 1.51
CA VAL A 228 -3.40 16.30 2.53
C VAL A 228 -2.29 15.49 1.84
N PHE A 229 -1.05 15.98 1.91
CA PHE A 229 0.11 15.28 1.39
C PHE A 229 0.72 14.40 2.48
N ILE A 230 0.74 13.09 2.25
CA ILE A 230 1.10 12.05 3.22
C ILE A 230 2.61 11.86 3.30
N ASP A 231 3.15 11.62 4.50
CA ASP A 231 4.55 11.32 4.82
C ASP A 231 5.57 12.38 4.31
N THR A 232 5.22 13.65 4.36
CA THR A 232 6.08 14.72 3.86
C THR A 232 7.29 15.01 4.76
N ALA A 233 7.24 14.72 6.06
CA ALA A 233 8.39 14.91 6.97
C ALA A 233 9.53 13.94 6.65
N GLY A 234 9.22 12.73 6.20
CA GLY A 234 10.23 11.80 5.68
C GLY A 234 10.92 12.33 4.42
N LEU A 235 10.20 13.08 3.59
CA LEU A 235 10.75 13.72 2.40
C LEU A 235 11.61 14.96 2.72
N ARG A 236 11.37 15.64 3.87
CA ARG A 236 12.10 16.84 4.29
C ARG A 236 13.42 16.53 5.02
N ARG A 237 13.52 15.41 5.73
CA ARG A 237 14.75 15.00 6.40
C ARG A 237 15.73 14.45 5.36
N LYS A 238 16.82 15.19 5.06
CA LYS A 238 17.93 14.69 4.25
C LYS A 238 18.54 13.50 4.98
N SER A 239 18.29 12.28 4.53
CA SER A 239 18.89 11.09 5.11
C SER A 239 20.37 11.00 4.70
N LYS A 240 21.26 10.86 5.69
CA LYS A 240 22.72 10.72 5.51
C LYS A 240 23.16 9.27 5.34
N ILE A 241 22.28 8.31 5.13
CA ILE A 241 22.59 6.86 5.20
C ILE A 241 22.36 6.23 3.83
N LYS A 242 23.35 5.53 3.29
CA LYS A 242 23.51 5.25 1.85
C LYS A 242 23.09 3.86 1.35
N GLU A 243 22.90 2.82 2.13
CA GLU A 243 22.67 1.45 1.60
C GLU A 243 21.54 0.62 2.24
N GLU A 244 21.10 0.93 3.46
CA GLU A 244 19.92 0.29 4.10
C GLU A 244 18.59 0.90 3.61
N LEU A 245 18.68 1.86 2.73
CA LEU A 245 17.62 2.77 2.25
C LEU A 245 16.55 2.12 1.37
N GLU A 246 16.83 0.99 0.71
CA GLU A 246 15.93 0.49 -0.31
C GLU A 246 14.68 -0.15 0.32
N ARG A 247 14.86 -1.01 1.33
CA ARG A 247 13.73 -1.64 2.05
C ARG A 247 12.92 -0.64 2.87
N TYR A 248 13.62 0.29 3.53
CA TYR A 248 12.97 1.39 4.26
C TYR A 248 12.12 2.25 3.33
N SER A 249 12.64 2.54 2.12
CA SER A 249 11.92 3.27 1.09
C SER A 249 10.68 2.52 0.63
N ILE A 250 10.74 1.17 0.51
CA ILE A 250 9.58 0.35 0.11
C ILE A 250 8.52 0.34 1.21
N ILE A 251 8.90 0.12 2.48
CA ILE A 251 7.95 0.11 3.61
C ILE A 251 7.22 1.46 3.70
N ARG A 252 7.96 2.58 3.64
CA ARG A 252 7.36 3.91 3.60
C ARG A 252 6.44 4.10 2.41
N THR A 253 6.85 3.61 1.23
CA THR A 253 6.02 3.67 0.03
C THR A 253 4.70 2.92 0.24
N VAL A 254 4.75 1.69 0.77
CA VAL A 254 3.54 0.90 1.06
C VAL A 254 2.63 1.65 2.03
N THR A 255 3.17 2.14 3.15
CA THR A 255 2.37 2.87 4.15
C THR A 255 1.76 4.16 3.60
N ALA A 256 2.54 4.95 2.84
CA ALA A 256 2.03 6.16 2.22
C ALA A 256 0.94 5.86 1.19
N VAL A 257 1.12 4.81 0.38
CA VAL A 257 0.14 4.35 -0.60
C VAL A 257 -1.14 3.87 0.08
N GLU A 258 -1.06 3.11 1.20
CA GLU A 258 -2.26 2.66 1.92
C GLU A 258 -3.14 3.83 2.38
N ARG A 259 -2.54 4.90 2.87
CA ARG A 259 -3.21 6.08 3.42
C ARG A 259 -3.71 7.05 2.35
N ALA A 260 -3.19 6.97 1.12
CA ALA A 260 -3.51 7.88 0.03
C ALA A 260 -4.78 7.47 -0.74
N ASP A 261 -5.46 8.45 -1.35
CA ASP A 261 -6.45 8.27 -2.41
C ASP A 261 -5.75 8.24 -3.77
N VAL A 262 -4.83 9.20 -3.99
CA VAL A 262 -4.09 9.37 -5.23
C VAL A 262 -2.59 9.27 -4.97
N VAL A 263 -1.90 8.51 -5.78
CA VAL A 263 -0.45 8.30 -5.71
C VAL A 263 0.23 8.94 -6.91
N VAL A 264 1.15 9.84 -6.64
CA VAL A 264 2.01 10.49 -7.64
C VAL A 264 3.34 9.74 -7.68
N VAL A 265 3.53 8.92 -8.70
CA VAL A 265 4.76 8.18 -8.95
C VAL A 265 5.74 9.09 -9.69
N VAL A 266 6.82 9.48 -9.02
CA VAL A 266 7.81 10.42 -9.58
C VAL A 266 8.94 9.66 -10.25
N ILE A 267 9.17 9.97 -11.53
CA ILE A 267 10.23 9.41 -12.37
C ILE A 267 11.21 10.53 -12.74
N ASP A 268 12.50 10.22 -12.77
CA ASP A 268 13.54 11.13 -13.24
C ASP A 268 13.61 11.11 -14.77
N ALA A 269 13.44 12.27 -15.41
CA ALA A 269 13.49 12.37 -16.87
C ALA A 269 14.87 12.06 -17.45
N GLU A 270 15.96 12.37 -16.72
CA GLU A 270 17.34 12.12 -17.19
C GLU A 270 17.65 10.61 -17.19
N GLU A 271 17.20 9.89 -16.16
CA GLU A 271 17.42 8.44 -16.02
C GLU A 271 16.40 7.62 -16.86
N GLY A 272 15.20 8.16 -17.03
CA GLY A 272 14.07 7.46 -17.62
C GLY A 272 13.40 6.49 -16.64
N VAL A 273 12.43 5.71 -17.16
CA VAL A 273 11.69 4.71 -16.37
C VAL A 273 12.54 3.46 -16.15
N THR A 274 12.58 2.96 -14.92
CA THR A 274 13.36 1.78 -14.51
C THR A 274 12.46 0.70 -13.90
N GLU A 275 13.01 -0.51 -13.70
CA GLU A 275 12.30 -1.61 -13.01
C GLU A 275 11.91 -1.25 -11.57
N GLN A 276 12.71 -0.45 -10.88
CA GLN A 276 12.38 0.02 -9.52
C GLN A 276 11.20 0.98 -9.53
N ASP A 277 11.07 1.84 -10.54
CA ASP A 277 9.90 2.69 -10.72
C ASP A 277 8.64 1.83 -11.02
N ALA A 278 8.80 0.74 -11.80
CA ALA A 278 7.71 -0.19 -12.06
C ALA A 278 7.24 -0.92 -10.79
N LYS A 279 8.17 -1.34 -9.91
CA LYS A 279 7.82 -1.94 -8.61
C LYS A 279 7.03 -0.97 -7.73
N ILE A 280 7.48 0.28 -7.63
CA ILE A 280 6.79 1.32 -6.83
C ILE A 280 5.40 1.60 -7.40
N ALA A 281 5.28 1.72 -8.72
CA ALA A 281 4.00 1.91 -9.40
C ALA A 281 3.07 0.69 -9.23
N GLY A 282 3.64 -0.53 -9.23
CA GLY A 282 2.93 -1.78 -8.98
C GLY A 282 2.25 -1.82 -7.62
N ILE A 283 2.91 -1.33 -6.56
CA ILE A 283 2.31 -1.22 -5.22
C ILE A 283 1.04 -0.37 -5.27
N ALA A 284 1.08 0.79 -5.92
CA ALA A 284 -0.09 1.67 -6.05
C ALA A 284 -1.22 1.03 -6.88
N HIS A 285 -0.86 0.30 -7.94
CA HIS A 285 -1.80 -0.43 -8.79
C HIS A 285 -2.52 -1.54 -8.02
N GLU A 286 -1.80 -2.39 -7.30
CA GLU A 286 -2.36 -3.49 -6.51
C GLU A 286 -3.30 -2.99 -5.41
N ARG A 287 -3.01 -1.82 -4.83
CA ARG A 287 -3.86 -1.16 -3.82
C ARG A 287 -5.07 -0.44 -4.40
N GLY A 288 -5.23 -0.44 -5.72
CA GLY A 288 -6.39 0.19 -6.37
C GLY A 288 -6.43 1.70 -6.25
N LYS A 289 -5.29 2.35 -6.04
CA LYS A 289 -5.21 3.81 -5.88
C LYS A 289 -5.33 4.54 -7.21
N GLY A 290 -5.67 5.82 -7.16
CA GLY A 290 -5.50 6.72 -8.30
C GLY A 290 -4.01 6.90 -8.59
N ILE A 291 -3.59 6.88 -9.86
CA ILE A 291 -2.18 6.90 -10.22
C ILE A 291 -1.89 8.00 -11.24
N ILE A 292 -0.94 8.84 -10.87
CA ILE A 292 -0.35 9.86 -11.74
C ILE A 292 1.14 9.57 -11.84
N VAL A 293 1.67 9.49 -13.06
CA VAL A 293 3.11 9.36 -13.32
C VAL A 293 3.66 10.75 -13.62
N ALA A 294 4.43 11.31 -12.67
CA ALA A 294 5.06 12.61 -12.81
C ALA A 294 6.50 12.45 -13.26
N VAL A 295 6.80 12.81 -14.50
CA VAL A 295 8.15 12.82 -15.07
C VAL A 295 8.79 14.16 -14.69
N ASN A 296 9.64 14.15 -13.65
CA ASN A 296 10.28 15.34 -13.12
C ASN A 296 11.65 15.58 -13.75
N LYS A 297 12.24 16.73 -13.49
CA LYS A 297 13.47 17.25 -14.11
C LYS A 297 13.32 17.45 -15.62
N TRP A 298 12.12 17.74 -16.08
CA TRP A 298 11.84 17.94 -17.50
C TRP A 298 12.58 19.12 -18.11
N ASP A 299 13.09 20.04 -17.29
CA ASP A 299 13.97 21.14 -17.70
C ASP A 299 15.35 20.70 -18.18
N ALA A 300 15.85 19.54 -17.71
CA ALA A 300 17.17 19.01 -18.04
C ALA A 300 17.23 18.26 -19.40
N ILE A 301 16.05 17.96 -20.00
CA ILE A 301 15.96 17.18 -21.22
C ILE A 301 15.98 18.11 -22.45
N GLU A 302 16.81 17.78 -23.45
CA GLU A 302 16.72 18.36 -24.78
C GLU A 302 15.42 17.91 -25.46
N LYS A 303 14.65 18.86 -26.00
CA LYS A 303 13.29 18.65 -26.47
C LYS A 303 13.17 18.90 -27.96
N ASN A 304 12.51 17.97 -28.63
CA ASN A 304 11.97 18.14 -29.97
C ASN A 304 10.47 17.83 -29.96
N ASP A 305 9.80 17.99 -31.09
CA ASP A 305 8.35 17.78 -31.20
C ASP A 305 7.89 16.36 -30.84
N LYS A 306 8.77 15.37 -30.88
CA LYS A 306 8.48 13.96 -30.63
C LYS A 306 8.88 13.51 -29.22
N THR A 307 9.67 14.30 -28.49
CA THR A 307 10.25 13.91 -27.20
C THR A 307 9.19 13.43 -26.19
N ILE A 308 8.10 14.17 -26.03
CA ILE A 308 7.01 13.78 -25.11
C ILE A 308 6.38 12.44 -25.54
N TYR A 309 6.15 12.26 -26.82
CA TYR A 309 5.55 11.04 -27.37
C TYR A 309 6.47 9.83 -27.13
N GLU A 310 7.77 9.96 -27.40
CA GLU A 310 8.75 8.91 -27.21
C GLU A 310 8.88 8.50 -25.73
N TYR A 311 8.94 9.50 -24.82
CA TYR A 311 8.95 9.25 -23.38
C TYR A 311 7.68 8.55 -22.91
N THR A 312 6.52 9.04 -23.34
CA THR A 312 5.22 8.42 -23.00
C THR A 312 5.17 6.96 -23.46
N ASN A 313 5.65 6.65 -24.65
CA ASN A 313 5.68 5.27 -25.16
C ASN A 313 6.64 4.37 -24.36
N LYS A 314 7.83 4.87 -23.99
CA LYS A 314 8.77 4.12 -23.14
C LYS A 314 8.13 3.81 -21.78
N ILE A 315 7.50 4.80 -21.14
CA ILE A 315 6.83 4.61 -19.86
C ILE A 315 5.67 3.61 -19.99
N LYS A 316 4.82 3.74 -21.01
CA LYS A 316 3.70 2.82 -21.28
C LYS A 316 4.15 1.38 -21.50
N ASN A 317 5.28 1.17 -22.15
CA ASN A 317 5.82 -0.18 -22.38
C ASN A 317 6.32 -0.79 -21.06
N THR A 318 7.03 -0.04 -20.23
CA THR A 318 7.54 -0.51 -18.93
C THR A 318 6.41 -0.69 -17.92
N LEU A 319 5.42 0.22 -17.92
CA LEU A 319 4.26 0.20 -17.02
C LEU A 319 3.01 -0.36 -17.72
N SER A 320 3.17 -1.38 -18.55
CA SER A 320 2.09 -1.96 -19.39
C SER A 320 0.93 -2.57 -18.59
N PHE A 321 1.12 -2.85 -17.30
CA PHE A 321 0.09 -3.32 -16.38
C PHE A 321 -0.89 -2.23 -15.92
N MET A 322 -0.55 -0.93 -16.12
CA MET A 322 -1.41 0.20 -15.79
C MET A 322 -1.57 1.21 -16.94
N PRO A 323 -2.19 0.80 -18.06
CA PRO A 323 -2.35 1.66 -19.25
C PRO A 323 -3.23 2.88 -19.03
N TYR A 324 -3.96 2.92 -17.91
CA TYR A 324 -4.88 3.97 -17.51
C TYR A 324 -4.21 5.13 -16.77
N ALA A 325 -2.94 4.99 -16.37
CA ALA A 325 -2.22 6.02 -15.62
C ALA A 325 -2.11 7.32 -16.42
N GLU A 326 -2.25 8.45 -15.73
CA GLU A 326 -2.06 9.77 -16.33
C GLU A 326 -0.59 10.20 -16.24
N TYR A 327 -0.10 10.85 -17.29
CA TYR A 327 1.30 11.26 -17.40
C TYR A 327 1.43 12.77 -17.35
N LEU A 328 2.28 13.27 -16.46
CA LEU A 328 2.54 14.70 -16.29
C LEU A 328 4.06 14.95 -16.34
N PHE A 329 4.49 15.84 -17.27
CA PHE A 329 5.90 16.22 -17.41
C PHE A 329 6.14 17.55 -16.71
N ILE A 330 6.90 17.54 -15.60
CA ILE A 330 7.08 18.65 -14.68
C ILE A 330 8.56 19.00 -14.45
N SER A 331 8.81 20.18 -13.94
CA SER A 331 10.08 20.53 -13.33
C SER A 331 9.85 21.19 -11.98
N ALA A 332 10.19 20.47 -10.91
CA ALA A 332 10.15 21.04 -9.56
C ALA A 332 11.19 22.16 -9.37
N LYS A 333 12.24 22.22 -10.20
CA LYS A 333 13.27 23.25 -10.15
C LYS A 333 12.78 24.59 -10.71
N THR A 334 12.05 24.57 -11.81
CA THR A 334 11.59 25.77 -12.53
C THR A 334 10.12 26.10 -12.25
N GLY A 335 9.38 25.27 -11.52
CA GLY A 335 7.93 25.41 -11.31
C GLY A 335 7.09 24.98 -12.54
N GLN A 336 7.73 24.48 -13.61
CA GLN A 336 7.03 24.18 -14.86
C GLN A 336 5.94 23.13 -14.65
N ARG A 337 4.69 23.49 -14.95
CA ARG A 337 3.47 22.66 -14.87
C ARG A 337 3.15 22.11 -13.48
N MET A 338 3.67 22.72 -12.42
CA MET A 338 3.37 22.27 -11.04
C MET A 338 1.88 22.46 -10.70
N ASN A 339 1.26 23.56 -11.13
CA ASN A 339 -0.17 23.80 -10.91
C ASN A 339 -1.08 22.77 -11.61
N LYS A 340 -0.63 22.22 -12.75
CA LYS A 340 -1.36 21.13 -13.42
C LYS A 340 -1.45 19.85 -12.61
N LEU A 341 -0.58 19.67 -11.61
CA LEU A 341 -0.62 18.49 -10.75
C LEU A 341 -1.94 18.43 -9.96
N PHE A 342 -2.42 19.58 -9.45
CA PHE A 342 -3.70 19.63 -8.73
C PHE A 342 -4.88 19.34 -9.66
N GLU A 343 -4.90 19.90 -10.88
CA GLU A 343 -5.94 19.61 -11.87
C GLU A 343 -6.03 18.11 -12.20
N VAL A 344 -4.87 17.45 -12.34
CA VAL A 344 -4.81 16.01 -12.63
C VAL A 344 -5.21 15.18 -11.40
N ILE A 345 -4.84 15.61 -10.18
CA ILE A 345 -5.28 14.97 -8.93
C ILE A 345 -6.80 15.00 -8.83
N ASP A 346 -7.41 16.16 -9.06
CA ASP A 346 -8.87 16.33 -8.98
C ASP A 346 -9.57 15.46 -10.02
N MET A 347 -9.11 15.46 -11.26
CA MET A 347 -9.65 14.62 -12.34
C MET A 347 -9.55 13.13 -12.01
N VAL A 348 -8.43 12.67 -11.46
CA VAL A 348 -8.26 11.25 -11.06
C VAL A 348 -9.20 10.90 -9.92
N ARG A 349 -9.37 11.79 -8.93
CA ARG A 349 -10.28 11.60 -7.81
C ARG A 349 -11.74 11.54 -8.26
N GLU A 350 -12.16 12.43 -9.15
CA GLU A 350 -13.49 12.39 -9.75
C GLU A 350 -13.74 11.06 -10.45
N ASN A 351 -12.77 10.59 -11.24
CA ASN A 351 -12.87 9.29 -11.90
C ASN A 351 -12.94 8.11 -10.91
N GLN A 352 -12.27 8.18 -9.76
CA GLN A 352 -12.35 7.14 -8.72
C GLN A 352 -13.72 7.07 -8.07
N THR A 353 -14.42 8.21 -7.95
CA THR A 353 -15.73 8.30 -7.31
C THR A 353 -16.90 8.20 -8.29
N LEU A 354 -16.61 8.15 -9.60
CA LEU A 354 -17.62 8.07 -10.65
C LEU A 354 -18.50 6.83 -10.47
N ARG A 355 -19.82 7.06 -10.38
CA ARG A 355 -20.83 6.01 -10.37
C ARG A 355 -21.54 5.98 -11.70
N VAL A 356 -21.57 4.79 -12.30
CA VAL A 356 -22.24 4.54 -13.57
C VAL A 356 -23.55 3.82 -13.32
N ALA A 357 -24.61 4.29 -13.97
CA ALA A 357 -25.93 3.66 -13.89
C ALA A 357 -25.89 2.23 -14.44
N THR A 358 -26.49 1.30 -13.71
CA THR A 358 -26.49 -0.13 -14.04
C THR A 358 -27.07 -0.43 -15.43
N GLY A 359 -28.11 0.30 -15.85
CA GLY A 359 -28.69 0.15 -17.20
C GLY A 359 -27.66 0.39 -18.30
N VAL A 360 -26.94 1.52 -18.21
CA VAL A 360 -25.91 1.90 -19.20
C VAL A 360 -24.75 0.91 -19.21
N LEU A 361 -24.33 0.41 -18.03
CA LEU A 361 -23.31 -0.65 -17.95
C LEU A 361 -23.73 -1.91 -18.69
N ASN A 362 -24.99 -2.33 -18.57
CA ASN A 362 -25.49 -3.53 -19.24
C ASN A 362 -25.67 -3.34 -20.75
N GLU A 363 -25.99 -2.15 -21.22
CA GLU A 363 -25.99 -1.80 -22.65
C GLU A 363 -24.59 -1.97 -23.25
N ILE A 364 -23.57 -1.35 -22.62
CA ILE A 364 -22.17 -1.45 -23.06
C ILE A 364 -21.66 -2.90 -23.00
N MET A 365 -22.01 -3.65 -21.94
CA MET A 365 -21.64 -5.05 -21.84
C MET A 365 -22.28 -5.87 -22.99
N SER A 366 -23.55 -5.62 -23.33
CA SER A 366 -24.26 -6.30 -24.40
C SER A 366 -23.64 -6.00 -25.76
N GLU A 367 -23.28 -4.74 -26.02
CA GLU A 367 -22.55 -4.33 -27.23
C GLU A 367 -21.18 -5.00 -27.30
N ALA A 368 -20.41 -5.00 -26.18
CA ALA A 368 -19.11 -5.65 -26.11
C ALA A 368 -19.19 -7.14 -26.42
N VAL A 369 -20.19 -7.85 -25.86
CA VAL A 369 -20.44 -9.27 -26.14
C VAL A 369 -20.83 -9.51 -27.61
N ALA A 370 -21.60 -8.60 -28.20
CA ALA A 370 -22.00 -8.70 -29.62
C ALA A 370 -20.79 -8.51 -30.55
N LEU A 371 -19.88 -7.58 -30.23
CA LEU A 371 -18.68 -7.30 -31.02
C LEU A 371 -17.64 -8.42 -30.89
N GLN A 372 -17.42 -8.92 -29.68
CA GLN A 372 -16.47 -9.98 -29.41
C GLN A 372 -17.09 -11.02 -28.47
N GLN A 373 -17.39 -12.18 -29.02
CA GLN A 373 -17.97 -13.28 -28.28
C GLN A 373 -17.07 -13.76 -27.13
N PRO A 374 -17.64 -14.07 -25.95
CA PRO A 374 -16.87 -14.61 -24.83
C PRO A 374 -16.14 -15.92 -25.18
N PRO A 375 -15.02 -16.21 -24.49
CA PRO A 375 -14.25 -17.43 -24.73
C PRO A 375 -15.07 -18.69 -24.41
N SER A 376 -14.68 -19.79 -25.02
CA SER A 376 -15.21 -21.12 -24.70
C SER A 376 -14.07 -22.06 -24.33
N ASP A 377 -14.28 -22.88 -23.30
CA ASP A 377 -13.36 -23.97 -22.91
C ASP A 377 -14.14 -25.28 -22.81
N LYS A 378 -13.56 -26.36 -23.36
CA LYS A 378 -14.12 -27.73 -23.32
C LYS A 378 -15.60 -27.79 -23.73
N GLY A 379 -15.99 -27.00 -24.74
CA GLY A 379 -17.37 -26.95 -25.26
C GLY A 379 -18.36 -26.11 -24.44
N LYS A 380 -17.95 -25.56 -23.31
CA LYS A 380 -18.73 -24.61 -22.53
C LYS A 380 -18.31 -23.18 -22.87
N ARG A 381 -19.29 -22.32 -23.15
CA ARG A 381 -19.06 -20.90 -23.43
C ARG A 381 -19.37 -20.08 -22.19
N LEU A 382 -18.49 -19.10 -21.89
CA LEU A 382 -18.76 -18.08 -20.88
C LEU A 382 -20.00 -17.26 -21.30
N ARG A 383 -20.96 -17.12 -20.38
CA ARG A 383 -22.13 -16.25 -20.55
C ARG A 383 -22.12 -15.18 -19.47
N LEU A 384 -22.22 -13.92 -19.89
CA LEU A 384 -22.35 -12.78 -19.02
C LEU A 384 -23.84 -12.42 -18.94
N TYR A 385 -24.38 -12.39 -17.74
CA TYR A 385 -25.81 -12.14 -17.52
C TYR A 385 -26.09 -10.67 -17.18
N TYR A 386 -25.23 -10.10 -16.34
CA TYR A 386 -25.49 -8.81 -15.75
C TYR A 386 -24.20 -8.23 -15.15
N ILE A 387 -24.07 -6.89 -15.23
CA ILE A 387 -22.97 -6.16 -14.62
C ILE A 387 -23.53 -5.03 -13.73
N THR A 388 -22.93 -4.80 -12.58
CA THR A 388 -23.27 -3.68 -11.70
C THR A 388 -22.01 -3.12 -11.03
N GLN A 389 -21.99 -1.83 -10.76
CA GLN A 389 -20.94 -1.20 -9.96
C GLN A 389 -21.34 -1.27 -8.48
N VAL A 390 -20.52 -1.93 -7.66
CA VAL A 390 -20.78 -2.14 -6.23
C VAL A 390 -19.99 -1.21 -5.32
N ALA A 391 -18.86 -0.69 -5.79
CA ALA A 391 -18.02 0.20 -5.00
C ALA A 391 -17.31 1.26 -5.86
N VAL A 392 -16.80 2.28 -5.20
CA VAL A 392 -15.90 3.32 -5.71
C VAL A 392 -14.60 3.28 -4.88
N LYS A 393 -13.53 3.91 -5.38
CA LYS A 393 -12.20 3.98 -4.70
C LYS A 393 -11.58 2.62 -4.35
N PRO A 394 -11.31 1.69 -5.30
CA PRO A 394 -11.45 1.83 -6.76
C PRO A 394 -12.86 1.46 -7.26
N PRO A 395 -13.25 1.94 -8.46
CA PRO A 395 -14.46 1.52 -9.11
C PRO A 395 -14.48 0.00 -9.28
N THR A 396 -15.45 -0.67 -8.64
CA THR A 396 -15.53 -2.12 -8.56
C THR A 396 -16.83 -2.60 -9.20
N PHE A 397 -16.69 -3.51 -10.17
CA PHE A 397 -17.79 -4.05 -10.93
C PHE A 397 -17.97 -5.54 -10.63
N VAL A 398 -19.20 -5.95 -10.36
CA VAL A 398 -19.57 -7.36 -10.26
C VAL A 398 -20.23 -7.79 -11.55
N ILE A 399 -19.70 -8.84 -12.17
CA ILE A 399 -20.23 -9.46 -13.37
C ILE A 399 -20.78 -10.83 -13.00
N PHE A 400 -22.07 -11.04 -13.25
CA PHE A 400 -22.71 -12.34 -13.03
C PHE A 400 -22.54 -13.20 -14.28
N VAL A 401 -22.02 -14.40 -14.08
CA VAL A 401 -21.68 -15.36 -15.14
C VAL A 401 -22.28 -16.74 -14.86
N ASN A 402 -22.27 -17.60 -15.88
CA ASN A 402 -22.65 -19.00 -15.74
C ASN A 402 -21.60 -19.85 -15.02
N ASP A 403 -20.32 -19.54 -15.21
CA ASP A 403 -19.19 -20.30 -14.65
C ASP A 403 -17.99 -19.35 -14.57
N LYS A 404 -17.47 -19.11 -13.36
CA LYS A 404 -16.34 -18.21 -13.13
C LYS A 404 -15.00 -18.77 -13.64
N GLU A 405 -14.89 -20.12 -13.75
CA GLU A 405 -13.66 -20.75 -14.24
C GLU A 405 -13.43 -20.51 -15.74
N LEU A 406 -14.51 -20.19 -16.49
CA LEU A 406 -14.42 -19.82 -17.90
C LEU A 406 -13.95 -18.37 -18.12
N THR A 407 -13.74 -17.58 -17.05
CA THR A 407 -13.29 -16.20 -17.18
C THR A 407 -11.80 -16.16 -17.54
N HIS A 408 -11.47 -15.63 -18.70
CA HIS A 408 -10.09 -15.48 -19.12
C HIS A 408 -9.62 -14.03 -18.96
N PHE A 409 -8.38 -13.85 -18.53
CA PHE A 409 -7.79 -12.53 -18.32
C PHE A 409 -7.90 -11.61 -19.55
N SER A 410 -7.67 -12.13 -20.74
CA SER A 410 -7.75 -11.34 -21.98
C SER A 410 -9.16 -10.79 -22.24
N TYR A 411 -10.20 -11.55 -21.88
CA TYR A 411 -11.57 -11.10 -22.04
C TYR A 411 -11.97 -10.07 -20.98
N THR A 412 -11.51 -10.23 -19.74
CA THR A 412 -11.65 -9.22 -18.72
C THR A 412 -11.01 -7.89 -19.15
N ARG A 413 -9.81 -7.94 -19.72
CA ARG A 413 -9.12 -6.75 -20.24
C ARG A 413 -9.88 -6.10 -21.41
N TYR A 414 -10.48 -6.90 -22.27
CA TYR A 414 -11.34 -6.39 -23.34
C TYR A 414 -12.56 -5.64 -22.79
N LEU A 415 -13.26 -6.21 -21.80
CA LEU A 415 -14.41 -5.56 -21.14
C LEU A 415 -13.97 -4.28 -20.42
N GLU A 416 -12.85 -4.31 -19.73
CA GLU A 416 -12.25 -3.13 -19.10
C GLU A 416 -12.04 -2.01 -20.10
N ASN A 417 -11.44 -2.32 -21.25
CA ASN A 417 -11.20 -1.33 -22.31
C ASN A 417 -12.51 -0.73 -22.83
N LYS A 418 -13.57 -1.54 -22.99
CA LYS A 418 -14.89 -1.05 -23.44
C LYS A 418 -15.52 -0.09 -22.41
N ILE A 419 -15.41 -0.41 -21.13
CA ILE A 419 -15.89 0.47 -20.05
C ILE A 419 -15.06 1.77 -20.01
N ARG A 420 -13.76 1.71 -20.22
CA ARG A 420 -12.89 2.89 -20.30
C ARG A 420 -13.15 3.75 -21.54
N GLU A 421 -13.42 3.14 -22.67
CA GLU A 421 -13.82 3.85 -23.90
C GLU A 421 -15.10 4.66 -23.68
N ALA A 422 -16.06 4.11 -22.93
CA ALA A 422 -17.35 4.75 -22.69
C ALA A 422 -17.31 5.83 -21.58
N PHE A 423 -16.59 5.60 -20.50
CA PHE A 423 -16.65 6.44 -19.29
C PHE A 423 -15.32 7.14 -18.93
N GLY A 424 -14.23 6.83 -19.58
CA GLY A 424 -12.91 7.38 -19.31
C GLY A 424 -12.18 6.61 -18.19
N PHE A 425 -12.50 6.84 -16.92
CA PHE A 425 -11.82 6.28 -15.75
C PHE A 425 -10.29 6.46 -15.81
N LYS A 426 -9.84 7.60 -16.28
CA LYS A 426 -8.42 7.95 -16.38
C LYS A 426 -7.79 8.04 -15.00
N GLY A 427 -6.57 7.55 -14.87
CA GLY A 427 -5.81 7.59 -13.63
C GLY A 427 -6.29 6.62 -12.55
N THR A 428 -7.35 5.82 -12.75
CA THR A 428 -7.84 4.87 -11.75
C THR A 428 -7.93 3.44 -12.29
N SER A 429 -7.57 2.46 -11.44
CA SER A 429 -7.77 1.05 -11.75
C SER A 429 -9.24 0.67 -11.68
N LEU A 430 -9.64 -0.35 -12.44
CA LEU A 430 -10.98 -0.95 -12.36
C LEU A 430 -10.85 -2.36 -11.79
N LYS A 431 -11.71 -2.68 -10.81
CA LYS A 431 -11.75 -4.02 -10.21
C LYS A 431 -12.96 -4.79 -10.74
N PHE A 432 -12.73 -6.00 -11.25
CA PHE A 432 -13.79 -6.89 -11.73
C PHE A 432 -13.88 -8.12 -10.83
N ILE A 433 -15.09 -8.41 -10.37
CA ILE A 433 -15.42 -9.56 -9.54
C ILE A 433 -16.45 -10.40 -10.33
N TYR A 434 -16.11 -11.65 -10.61
CA TYR A 434 -17.04 -12.57 -11.26
C TYR A 434 -17.78 -13.39 -10.21
N ARG A 435 -19.11 -13.41 -10.32
CA ARG A 435 -19.98 -14.23 -9.47
C ARG A 435 -20.83 -15.16 -10.33
N GLU A 436 -20.90 -16.39 -9.91
CA GLU A 436 -21.85 -17.33 -10.53
C GLU A 436 -23.26 -16.98 -10.11
N ARG A 437 -24.17 -17.01 -11.08
CA ARG A 437 -25.60 -16.90 -10.79
C ARG A 437 -26.00 -18.21 -10.12
N SER A 438 -26.28 -18.22 -8.81
CA SER A 438 -26.86 -19.38 -8.14
C SER A 438 -28.19 -19.72 -8.82
N GLY A 439 -28.19 -20.78 -9.62
CA GLY A 439 -29.37 -21.31 -10.22
C GLY A 439 -30.26 -21.89 -9.13
N LYS A 440 -31.36 -21.20 -8.85
CA LYS A 440 -32.63 -21.92 -8.65
C LYS A 440 -33.43 -21.64 -9.90
N GLU A 441 -33.66 -22.72 -10.66
CA GLU A 441 -34.72 -22.76 -11.65
C GLU A 441 -36.04 -22.35 -11.04
#